data_93703a3eacdb7c9a87339782e8c0a19d
#
_entry.id   93703a3eacdb7c9a87339782e8c0a19d
#
_cell.length_a   1.000
_cell.length_b   1.000
_cell.length_c   1.000
_cell.angle_alpha   90.00
_cell.angle_beta   90.00
_cell.angle_gamma   90.00
#
_symmetry.space_group_name_H-M   'P 1'
#
loop_
_entity.id
_entity.type
_entity.pdbx_description
1 polymer ?
#
loop_
_entity_poly.entity_id
_entity_poly.type
_entity_poly.pdbx_seq_one_letter_code
_entity_poly.pdbx_strand_id
1 'polypeptide(L)' 'IAHSSANRAVSQHRKVGLRPMTPYERRIIHIALRDDDRVETVSEGEGSARHVVVVPL' A
#
# COMPACT_ATOMS: atom_id res chain seq x y z
N ILE A 1 -9.45 0.55 4.62
CA ILE A 1 -8.07 0.94 4.93
C ILE A 1 -7.24 1.17 3.67
N ALA A 2 -7.40 0.33 2.65
CA ALA A 2 -6.65 0.48 1.41
C ALA A 2 -6.94 1.81 0.72
N HIS A 3 -8.21 2.16 0.59
CA HIS A 3 -8.60 3.40 -0.07
C HIS A 3 -8.22 4.63 0.75
N SER A 4 -8.27 4.55 2.07
CA SER A 4 -7.82 5.64 2.93
C SER A 4 -6.33 5.90 2.74
N SER A 5 -5.52 4.86 2.64
CA SER A 5 -4.09 4.98 2.41
C SER A 5 -3.80 5.58 1.04
N ALA A 6 -4.54 5.16 0.01
CA ALA A 6 -4.38 5.71 -1.33
C ALA A 6 -4.73 7.20 -1.35
N ASN A 7 -5.84 7.59 -0.72
CA ASN A 7 -6.23 8.99 -0.64
C ASN A 7 -5.19 9.83 0.08
N ARG A 8 -4.61 9.30 1.15
CA ARG A 8 -3.57 9.99 1.90
C ARG A 8 -2.31 10.16 1.06
N ALA A 9 -1.89 9.11 0.35
CA ALA A 9 -0.70 9.18 -0.48
C ALA A 9 -0.85 10.24 -1.57
N VAL A 10 -1.99 10.27 -2.25
CA VAL A 10 -2.28 11.25 -3.29
C VAL A 10 -2.35 12.66 -2.70
N SER A 11 -3.07 12.82 -1.60
CA SER A 11 -3.27 14.13 -0.97
C SER A 11 -1.96 14.73 -0.48
N GLN A 12 -1.06 13.92 0.06
CA GLN A 12 0.21 14.38 0.62
C GLN A 12 1.37 14.29 -0.35
N HIS A 13 1.16 13.74 -1.55
CA HIS A 13 2.21 13.55 -2.57
C HIS A 13 3.41 12.80 -2.03
N ARG A 14 3.16 11.74 -1.23
CA ARG A 14 4.23 10.99 -0.60
C ARG A 14 3.82 9.54 -0.37
N LYS A 15 4.80 8.68 -0.22
CA LYS A 15 4.58 7.28 0.09
C LYS A 15 3.91 7.12 1.45
N VAL A 16 3.00 6.15 1.55
CA VAL A 16 2.38 5.80 2.81
C VAL A 16 2.68 4.34 3.10
N GLY A 17 3.48 4.07 4.13
CA GLY A 17 3.78 2.73 4.57
C GLY A 17 2.68 2.23 5.50
N LEU A 18 2.23 1.01 5.26
CA LEU A 18 1.24 0.36 6.12
C LEU A 18 1.96 -0.51 7.15
N ARG A 19 1.21 -0.98 8.16
CA ARG A 19 1.79 -1.86 9.17
C ARG A 19 2.22 -3.19 8.55
N PRO A 20 3.14 -3.92 9.19
CA PRO A 20 3.49 -5.27 8.74
C PRO A 20 2.26 -6.17 8.71
N MET A 21 2.18 -7.03 7.70
CA MET A 21 1.03 -7.88 7.45
C MET A 21 1.46 -9.24 6.94
N THR A 22 0.55 -10.21 7.05
CA THR A 22 0.75 -11.52 6.45
C THR A 22 0.70 -11.40 4.92
N PRO A 23 1.26 -12.38 4.18
CA PRO A 23 1.17 -12.37 2.72
C PRO A 23 -0.27 -12.28 2.22
N TYR A 24 -1.20 -12.92 2.89
CA TYR A 24 -2.61 -12.89 2.53
C TYR A 24 -3.18 -11.47 2.63
N GLU A 25 -2.89 -10.78 3.73
CA GLU A 25 -3.35 -9.41 3.94
C GLU A 25 -2.75 -8.44 2.90
N ARG A 26 -1.46 -8.59 2.61
CA ARG A 26 -0.80 -7.76 1.60
C ARG A 26 -1.44 -7.96 0.23
N ARG A 27 -1.79 -9.18 -0.09
CA ARG A 27 -2.45 -9.48 -1.37
C ARG A 27 -3.79 -8.77 -1.49
N ILE A 28 -4.57 -8.73 -0.40
CA ILE A 28 -5.85 -8.04 -0.39
C ILE A 28 -5.67 -6.56 -0.70
N ILE A 29 -4.66 -5.93 -0.11
CA ILE A 29 -4.36 -4.52 -0.36
C ILE A 29 -3.96 -4.29 -1.82
N HIS A 30 -3.07 -5.13 -2.35
CA HIS A 30 -2.64 -5.00 -3.75
C HIS A 30 -3.82 -5.13 -4.71
N ILE A 31 -4.69 -6.09 -4.49
CA ILE A 31 -5.87 -6.29 -5.33
C ILE A 31 -6.82 -5.10 -5.22
N ALA A 32 -7.04 -4.59 -4.01
CA ALA A 32 -7.96 -3.48 -3.79
C ALA A 32 -7.51 -2.20 -4.50
N LEU A 33 -6.18 -1.98 -4.62
CA LEU A 33 -5.64 -0.76 -5.23
C LEU A 33 -5.14 -0.95 -6.65
N ARG A 34 -5.23 -2.15 -7.17
CA ARG A 34 -4.72 -2.49 -8.50
C ARG A 34 -5.29 -1.60 -9.60
N ASP A 35 -6.56 -1.24 -9.49
CA ASP A 35 -7.25 -0.44 -10.50
C ASP A 35 -7.28 1.05 -10.17
N ASP A 36 -6.57 1.49 -9.15
CA ASP A 36 -6.49 2.91 -8.80
C ASP A 36 -5.32 3.54 -9.55
N ASP A 37 -5.63 4.35 -10.54
CA ASP A 37 -4.64 4.97 -11.42
C ASP A 37 -3.77 6.01 -10.73
N ARG A 38 -4.12 6.41 -9.51
CA ARG A 38 -3.42 7.46 -8.79
C ARG A 38 -2.23 6.93 -7.99
N VAL A 39 -2.17 5.64 -7.75
CA VAL A 39 -1.14 5.03 -6.90
C VAL A 39 -0.70 3.69 -7.46
N GLU A 40 0.46 3.23 -6.99
CA GLU A 40 0.84 1.84 -7.13
C GLU A 40 1.24 1.30 -5.76
N THR A 41 1.29 -0.01 -5.63
CA THR A 41 1.62 -0.65 -4.36
C THR A 41 2.84 -1.52 -4.52
N VAL A 42 3.74 -1.46 -3.54
CA VAL A 42 4.93 -2.31 -3.49
C VAL A 42 5.03 -2.91 -2.09
N SER A 43 5.75 -4.02 -1.97
CA SER A 43 6.04 -4.61 -0.65
C SER A 43 7.50 -4.33 -0.31
N GLU A 44 7.74 -3.90 0.93
CA GLU A 44 9.08 -3.61 1.43
C GLU A 44 9.29 -4.30 2.77
N GLY A 45 10.56 -4.47 3.15
CA GLY A 45 10.92 -5.14 4.39
C GLY A 45 11.11 -6.63 4.21
N GLU A 46 11.46 -7.31 5.28
CA GLU A 46 11.72 -8.75 5.26
C GLU A 46 11.06 -9.44 6.45
N GLY A 47 10.68 -10.70 6.25
CA GLY A 47 10.11 -11.53 7.31
C GLY A 47 8.87 -10.90 7.90
N SER A 48 8.83 -10.84 9.22
CA SER A 48 7.67 -10.30 9.94
C SER A 48 7.53 -8.78 9.82
N ALA A 49 8.55 -8.10 9.30
CA ALA A 49 8.50 -6.64 9.08
C ALA A 49 8.00 -6.28 7.68
N ARG A 50 7.73 -7.27 6.84
CA ARG A 50 7.28 -7.00 5.46
C ARG A 50 5.92 -6.34 5.45
N HIS A 51 5.79 -5.28 4.68
CA HIS A 51 4.58 -4.47 4.65
C HIS A 51 4.36 -3.87 3.26
N VAL A 52 3.16 -3.36 3.05
CA VAL A 52 2.79 -2.69 1.80
C VAL A 52 3.09 -1.21 1.91
N VAL A 53 3.64 -0.65 0.84
CA VAL A 53 3.84 0.79 0.71
C VAL A 53 3.01 1.26 -0.47
N VAL A 54 2.18 2.27 -0.26
CA VAL A 54 1.34 2.88 -1.29
C VAL A 54 2.10 4.09 -1.83
N VAL A 55 2.38 4.08 -3.12
CA VAL A 55 3.21 5.10 -3.77
C VAL A 55 2.33 5.94 -4.70
N PRO A 56 2.26 7.27 -4.52
CA PRO A 56 1.50 8.12 -5.43
C PRO A 56 2.23 8.20 -6.77
N LEU A 57 1.47 8.17 -7.85
CA LEU A 57 2.01 8.28 -9.20
C LEU A 57 2.04 9.71 -9.70
#